data_a930872862fccd55ae210f5b3756247a
#
_entry.id   a930872862fccd55ae210f5b3756247a
#
_cell.length_a   1.000
_cell.length_b   1.000
_cell.length_c   1.000
_cell.angle_alpha   90.00
_cell.angle_beta   90.00
_cell.angle_gamma   90.00
#
_symmetry.space_group_name_H-M   'P 1'
#
loop_
_entity.id
_entity.type
_entity.pdbx_description
1 polymer ?
#
loop_
_entity_poly.entity_id
_entity_poly.type
_entity_poly.pdbx_seq_one_letter_code
_entity_poly.pdbx_strand_id
1 'polypeptide(L)'
;VRSVQYSSLEELTEKGLQALSFDDLVYLSEEELAQVEAPLTPVWEHPKKSRVQTFDIHPEIPMADRHTFDLASHEVEEVNKKERFHRNYAAITVLKRCQEENRFATPDEQIILSKYVGWGGIPEAYDERAGSWQTEFGMLKSILTPEEYASARESTLTAFYTPPTVINAVYKVMKQLGFREGNILEPSCGIGHFIGMLPEEMKESKIYGVELDTISAGIAQQLYQKSSIAAQGFEETNLPDSFFDAVVGNVPFGDFKVPDKRYDTHKFLIHDYFFAKSLDKLRPGGVMALITSKGTMDKENSAVRKYIAQRADLLGAIRLPNNTFKGNAGTEAVSDILILQKRDRIVDIEPDWVQLGTDENGILMNSYFVEHPEMILG
;
A
#
# COMPACT_ATOMS: atom_id res chain seq x y z
N VAL A 1 -17.22 -5.91 -29.04
CA VAL A 1 -16.98 -5.39 -27.69
C VAL A 1 -16.74 -3.90 -27.83
N ARG A 2 -17.56 -3.04 -27.21
CA ARG A 2 -17.32 -1.59 -27.19
C ARG A 2 -16.36 -1.30 -26.07
N SER A 3 -15.15 -0.85 -26.39
CA SER A 3 -14.24 -0.28 -25.41
C SER A 3 -14.87 0.96 -24.80
N VAL A 4 -15.03 1.00 -23.50
CA VAL A 4 -15.45 2.18 -22.76
C VAL A 4 -14.16 2.80 -22.21
N GLN A 5 -13.81 3.99 -22.67
CA GLN A 5 -12.71 4.76 -22.11
C GLN A 5 -13.20 5.53 -20.89
N TYR A 6 -12.51 5.41 -19.77
CA TYR A 6 -12.74 6.18 -18.55
C TYR A 6 -11.71 7.29 -18.44
N SER A 7 -12.13 8.51 -18.12
CA SER A 7 -11.25 9.67 -18.04
C SER A 7 -10.56 9.82 -16.68
N SER A 8 -11.06 9.13 -15.67
CA SER A 8 -10.50 9.19 -14.31
C SER A 8 -10.76 7.90 -13.53
N LEU A 9 -9.96 7.69 -12.47
CA LEU A 9 -10.16 6.59 -11.54
C LEU A 9 -11.53 6.67 -10.83
N GLU A 10 -12.03 7.88 -10.59
CA GLU A 10 -13.33 8.12 -9.98
C GLU A 10 -14.47 7.67 -10.90
N GLU A 11 -14.38 7.97 -12.18
CA GLU A 11 -15.32 7.52 -13.20
C GLU A 11 -15.27 5.99 -13.39
N LEU A 12 -14.08 5.38 -13.35
CA LEU A 12 -13.91 3.93 -13.38
C LEU A 12 -14.54 3.29 -12.13
N THR A 13 -14.35 3.87 -10.93
CA THR A 13 -14.92 3.33 -9.69
C THR A 13 -16.42 3.51 -9.60
N GLU A 14 -16.99 4.59 -10.13
CA GLU A 14 -18.44 4.82 -10.09
C GLU A 14 -19.20 4.09 -11.20
N LYS A 15 -18.63 4.02 -12.39
CA LYS A 15 -19.28 3.43 -13.56
C LYS A 15 -18.65 2.14 -14.05
N GLY A 16 -17.32 2.04 -13.97
CA GLY A 16 -16.56 0.93 -14.50
C GLY A 16 -16.55 -0.27 -13.57
N LEU A 17 -16.19 -0.09 -12.31
CA LEU A 17 -16.17 -1.20 -11.34
C LEU A 17 -17.59 -1.64 -10.93
N GLN A 18 -18.61 -0.79 -11.10
CA GLN A 18 -20.01 -1.22 -10.95
C GLN A 18 -20.53 -1.98 -12.17
N ALA A 19 -19.94 -1.73 -13.36
CA ALA A 19 -20.27 -2.41 -14.60
C ALA A 19 -19.38 -3.62 -14.88
N LEU A 20 -18.21 -3.70 -14.23
CA LEU A 20 -17.37 -4.89 -14.24
C LEU A 20 -18.05 -5.91 -13.34
N SER A 21 -18.88 -6.74 -13.93
CA SER A 21 -19.20 -8.03 -13.34
C SER A 21 -17.89 -8.82 -13.21
N PHE A 22 -17.86 -9.80 -12.34
CA PHE A 22 -16.74 -10.72 -12.23
C PHE A 22 -16.33 -11.29 -13.60
N ASP A 23 -17.30 -11.42 -14.51
CA ASP A 23 -17.17 -11.87 -15.91
C ASP A 23 -16.36 -10.92 -16.80
N ASP A 24 -16.29 -9.62 -16.45
CA ASP A 24 -15.55 -8.62 -17.22
C ASP A 24 -14.09 -8.49 -16.81
N LEU A 25 -13.75 -8.96 -15.59
CA LEU A 25 -12.39 -8.89 -15.01
C LEU A 25 -11.56 -10.14 -15.25
N VAL A 26 -12.19 -11.26 -15.64
CA VAL A 26 -11.52 -12.54 -15.73
C VAL A 26 -12.04 -13.32 -16.94
N TYR A 27 -11.16 -13.67 -17.86
CA TYR A 27 -11.40 -14.72 -18.85
C TYR A 27 -11.29 -16.08 -18.16
N LEU A 28 -12.30 -16.45 -17.37
CA LEU A 28 -12.42 -17.78 -16.83
C LEU A 28 -13.28 -18.63 -17.77
N SER A 29 -12.91 -19.89 -17.95
CA SER A 29 -13.78 -20.87 -18.58
C SER A 29 -15.06 -21.04 -17.75
N GLU A 30 -16.16 -21.53 -18.37
CA GLU A 30 -17.41 -21.80 -17.64
C GLU A 30 -17.22 -22.75 -16.43
N GLU A 31 -16.24 -23.65 -16.48
CA GLU A 31 -15.88 -24.55 -15.38
C GLU A 31 -15.13 -23.82 -14.25
N GLU A 32 -14.33 -22.82 -14.58
CA GLU A 32 -13.63 -21.98 -13.61
C GLU A 32 -14.58 -20.95 -12.99
N LEU A 33 -15.52 -20.38 -13.75
CA LEU A 33 -16.60 -19.53 -13.24
C LEU A 33 -17.50 -20.27 -12.24
N ALA A 34 -17.86 -21.51 -12.50
CA ALA A 34 -18.66 -22.32 -11.58
C ALA A 34 -17.96 -22.61 -10.24
N GLN A 35 -16.62 -22.55 -10.20
CA GLN A 35 -15.84 -22.64 -8.97
C GLN A 35 -15.74 -21.30 -8.22
N VAL A 36 -15.93 -20.20 -8.91
CA VAL A 36 -15.86 -18.83 -8.35
C VAL A 36 -17.24 -18.35 -7.88
N GLU A 37 -18.33 -18.82 -8.46
CA GLU A 37 -19.71 -18.57 -7.99
C GLU A 37 -20.03 -19.28 -6.67
N ALA A 38 -19.19 -20.23 -6.24
CA ALA A 38 -19.26 -20.68 -4.86
C ALA A 38 -18.95 -19.48 -3.95
N PRO A 39 -19.87 -19.06 -3.06
CA PRO A 39 -19.60 -17.96 -2.16
C PRO A 39 -18.27 -18.27 -1.48
N LEU A 40 -17.40 -17.24 -1.37
CA LEU A 40 -16.18 -17.30 -0.55
C LEU A 40 -16.60 -17.54 0.90
N THR A 41 -17.24 -18.65 1.16
CA THR A 41 -17.45 -19.15 2.51
C THR A 41 -16.10 -19.60 2.99
N PRO A 42 -15.51 -18.91 3.96
CA PRO A 42 -14.29 -19.37 4.57
C PRO A 42 -14.60 -20.69 5.28
N VAL A 43 -14.30 -21.80 4.64
CA VAL A 43 -14.18 -23.08 5.34
C VAL A 43 -12.81 -23.04 6.03
N TRP A 44 -12.73 -22.28 7.13
CA TRP A 44 -11.51 -22.19 7.92
C TRP A 44 -11.72 -22.90 9.24
N GLU A 45 -11.10 -24.04 9.36
CA GLU A 45 -10.52 -24.39 10.64
C GLU A 45 -9.31 -23.46 10.83
N HIS A 46 -9.42 -22.49 11.74
CA HIS A 46 -8.29 -21.64 12.10
C HIS A 46 -7.09 -22.52 12.41
N PRO A 47 -5.95 -22.40 11.68
CA PRO A 47 -4.75 -23.09 12.09
C PRO A 47 -4.50 -22.71 13.54
N LYS A 48 -4.19 -23.72 14.37
CA LYS A 48 -3.91 -23.56 15.80
C LYS A 48 -3.09 -22.30 15.99
N LYS A 49 -3.59 -21.36 16.82
CA LYS A 49 -3.06 -20.04 17.12
C LYS A 49 -1.52 -20.06 17.18
N SER A 50 -0.85 -19.84 16.07
CA SER A 50 0.53 -19.37 16.11
C SER A 50 0.45 -18.01 16.80
N ARG A 51 1.23 -17.78 17.85
CA ARG A 51 1.30 -16.48 18.48
C ARG A 51 1.90 -15.54 17.44
N VAL A 52 1.04 -14.75 16.80
CA VAL A 52 1.48 -13.67 15.92
C VAL A 52 2.20 -12.67 16.80
N GLN A 53 3.39 -12.27 16.40
CA GLN A 53 4.07 -11.16 17.05
C GLN A 53 3.20 -9.92 16.86
N THR A 54 2.67 -9.39 17.94
CA THR A 54 1.96 -8.11 17.94
C THR A 54 2.95 -7.00 18.31
N PHE A 55 2.96 -5.96 17.50
CA PHE A 55 3.77 -4.76 17.73
C PHE A 55 2.92 -3.72 18.47
N ASP A 56 2.72 -3.94 19.75
CA ASP A 56 1.92 -3.08 20.63
C ASP A 56 2.86 -2.26 21.51
N ILE A 57 2.82 -0.94 21.36
CA ILE A 57 3.68 -0.02 22.09
C ILE A 57 3.19 0.26 23.53
N HIS A 58 1.92 -0.01 23.82
CA HIS A 58 1.30 0.19 25.13
C HIS A 58 0.36 -0.97 25.49
N PRO A 59 0.90 -2.19 25.69
CA PRO A 59 0.09 -3.37 25.98
C PRO A 59 -0.68 -3.28 27.32
N GLU A 60 -0.27 -2.37 28.21
CA GLU A 60 -0.92 -2.07 29.47
C GLU A 60 -2.25 -1.29 29.31
N ILE A 61 -2.46 -0.61 28.18
CA ILE A 61 -3.68 0.16 27.92
C ILE A 61 -4.75 -0.74 27.28
N PRO A 62 -5.94 -0.88 27.90
CA PRO A 62 -7.02 -1.70 27.35
C PRO A 62 -7.46 -1.25 25.96
N MET A 63 -7.86 -2.19 25.09
CA MET A 63 -8.34 -1.87 23.74
C MET A 63 -9.54 -0.91 23.72
N ALA A 64 -10.39 -0.95 24.77
CA ALA A 64 -11.56 -0.05 24.89
C ALA A 64 -11.15 1.42 25.08
N ASP A 65 -9.98 1.68 25.63
CA ASP A 65 -9.47 3.03 25.92
C ASP A 65 -8.59 3.59 24.79
N ARG A 66 -8.44 2.83 23.70
CA ARG A 66 -7.63 3.19 22.55
C ARG A 66 -8.45 3.85 21.46
N HIS A 67 -7.85 4.84 20.80
CA HIS A 67 -8.46 5.57 19.70
C HIS A 67 -7.94 5.10 18.34
N THR A 68 -8.78 5.14 17.33
CA THR A 68 -8.41 4.97 15.93
C THR A 68 -8.88 6.20 15.17
N PHE A 69 -7.95 6.89 14.53
CA PHE A 69 -8.25 8.09 13.76
C PHE A 69 -9.01 7.73 12.48
N ASP A 70 -10.11 8.39 12.21
CA ASP A 70 -10.89 8.24 10.98
C ASP A 70 -10.47 9.29 9.96
N LEU A 71 -9.54 8.92 9.07
CA LEU A 71 -9.02 9.82 8.05
C LEU A 71 -10.10 10.18 7.01
N ALA A 72 -11.06 9.27 6.74
CA ALA A 72 -12.12 9.51 5.77
C ALA A 72 -13.04 10.66 6.16
N SER A 73 -13.12 10.97 7.46
CA SER A 73 -13.92 12.09 8.00
C SER A 73 -13.19 13.44 7.94
N HIS A 74 -11.96 13.50 7.45
CA HIS A 74 -11.14 14.71 7.44
C HIS A 74 -10.71 15.05 6.02
N GLU A 75 -10.81 16.34 5.67
CA GLU A 75 -10.35 16.85 4.39
C GLU A 75 -8.83 16.93 4.35
N VAL A 76 -8.25 16.44 3.25
CA VAL A 76 -6.81 16.61 2.95
C VAL A 76 -6.65 17.90 2.18
N GLU A 77 -6.19 18.96 2.86
CA GLU A 77 -5.96 20.26 2.25
C GLU A 77 -4.62 20.29 1.50
N GLU A 78 -4.63 20.75 0.26
CA GLU A 78 -3.40 21.12 -0.43
C GLU A 78 -2.83 22.42 0.14
N VAL A 79 -1.57 22.37 0.54
CA VAL A 79 -0.87 23.50 1.13
C VAL A 79 0.48 23.72 0.48
N ASN A 80 1.02 24.94 0.60
CA ASN A 80 2.34 25.28 0.07
C ASN A 80 3.48 24.56 0.84
N LYS A 81 4.70 24.55 0.29
CA LYS A 81 5.86 23.84 0.84
C LYS A 81 6.21 24.25 2.28
N LYS A 82 6.12 25.51 2.62
CA LYS A 82 6.41 26.00 3.98
C LYS A 82 5.37 25.50 5.00
N GLU A 83 4.10 25.56 4.62
CA GLU A 83 3.02 25.03 5.46
C GLU A 83 3.14 23.51 5.64
N ARG A 84 3.49 22.76 4.59
CA ARG A 84 3.77 21.31 4.70
C ARG A 84 4.89 21.04 5.70
N PHE A 85 5.98 21.83 5.64
CA PHE A 85 7.06 21.74 6.60
C PHE A 85 6.57 21.93 8.04
N HIS A 86 5.81 23.01 8.30
CA HIS A 86 5.32 23.32 9.64
C HIS A 86 4.36 22.26 10.16
N ARG A 87 3.51 21.68 9.31
CA ARG A 87 2.64 20.55 9.67
C ARG A 87 3.47 19.31 10.06
N ASN A 88 4.48 18.98 9.27
CA ASN A 88 5.40 17.87 9.59
C ASN A 88 6.13 18.11 10.91
N TYR A 89 6.64 19.31 11.12
CA TYR A 89 7.35 19.67 12.35
C TYR A 89 6.42 19.58 13.58
N ALA A 90 5.19 20.09 13.48
CA ALA A 90 4.20 19.99 14.54
C ALA A 90 3.85 18.54 14.87
N ALA A 91 3.66 17.69 13.84
CA ALA A 91 3.37 16.28 14.03
C ALA A 91 4.54 15.54 14.73
N ILE A 92 5.78 15.80 14.32
CA ILE A 92 6.96 15.22 14.95
C ILE A 92 7.09 15.70 16.40
N THR A 93 6.80 16.98 16.68
CA THR A 93 6.82 17.52 18.06
C THR A 93 5.82 16.79 18.95
N VAL A 94 4.60 16.54 18.46
CA VAL A 94 3.58 15.76 19.19
C VAL A 94 4.05 14.32 19.39
N LEU A 95 4.57 13.67 18.33
CA LEU A 95 5.09 12.30 18.42
C LEU A 95 6.16 12.17 19.51
N LYS A 96 7.17 13.06 19.47
CA LYS A 96 8.27 13.05 20.46
C LYS A 96 7.75 13.23 21.89
N ARG A 97 6.80 14.14 22.10
CA ARG A 97 6.16 14.34 23.40
C ARG A 97 5.42 13.08 23.87
N CYS A 98 4.64 12.43 23.02
CA CYS A 98 3.96 11.18 23.37
C CYS A 98 4.97 10.07 23.75
N GLN A 99 6.09 10.00 23.03
CA GLN A 99 7.17 9.05 23.31
C GLN A 99 7.87 9.34 24.65
N GLU A 100 8.20 10.60 24.94
CA GLU A 100 8.82 11.03 26.20
C GLU A 100 7.91 10.80 27.40
N GLU A 101 6.60 11.05 27.25
CA GLU A 101 5.60 10.84 28.29
C GLU A 101 5.10 9.38 28.35
N ASN A 102 5.58 8.51 27.48
CA ASN A 102 5.23 7.09 27.38
C ASN A 102 3.70 6.86 27.36
N ARG A 103 3.01 7.50 26.45
CA ARG A 103 1.54 7.43 26.31
C ARG A 103 1.09 7.47 24.87
N PHE A 104 -0.18 7.11 24.64
CA PHE A 104 -0.84 7.38 23.38
C PHE A 104 -1.20 8.87 23.22
N ALA A 105 -1.33 9.28 21.95
CA ALA A 105 -1.86 10.58 21.58
C ALA A 105 -3.34 10.69 21.92
N THR A 106 -3.76 11.86 22.36
CA THR A 106 -5.17 12.23 22.53
C THR A 106 -5.84 12.43 21.16
N PRO A 107 -7.18 12.44 21.06
CA PRO A 107 -7.88 12.75 19.81
C PRO A 107 -7.47 14.08 19.17
N ASP A 108 -7.23 15.13 19.96
CA ASP A 108 -6.78 16.43 19.44
C ASP A 108 -5.35 16.35 18.90
N GLU A 109 -4.48 15.59 19.55
CA GLU A 109 -3.12 15.32 19.08
C GLU A 109 -3.12 14.48 17.82
N GLN A 110 -4.04 13.53 17.67
CA GLN A 110 -4.20 12.75 16.45
C GLN A 110 -4.55 13.62 15.23
N ILE A 111 -5.34 14.71 15.42
CA ILE A 111 -5.60 15.70 14.35
C ILE A 111 -4.31 16.36 13.87
N ILE A 112 -3.38 16.67 14.77
CA ILE A 112 -2.07 17.24 14.40
C ILE A 112 -1.20 16.19 13.69
N LEU A 113 -1.14 14.99 14.22
CA LEU A 113 -0.37 13.88 13.65
C LEU A 113 -0.84 13.51 12.24
N SER A 114 -2.15 13.52 11.99
CA SER A 114 -2.74 13.18 10.69
C SER A 114 -2.37 14.15 9.56
N LYS A 115 -1.89 15.34 9.91
CA LYS A 115 -1.42 16.35 8.94
C LYS A 115 0.03 16.14 8.49
N TYR A 116 0.72 15.13 9.00
CA TYR A 116 2.04 14.76 8.50
C TYR A 116 1.94 14.24 7.07
N VAL A 117 2.70 14.84 6.16
CA VAL A 117 2.68 14.51 4.74
C VAL A 117 4.04 14.05 4.21
N GLY A 118 4.99 13.77 5.10
CA GLY A 118 6.34 13.37 4.73
C GLY A 118 7.13 14.49 4.04
N TRP A 119 8.29 14.13 3.54
CA TRP A 119 9.27 15.09 3.03
C TRP A 119 9.31 15.16 1.50
N GLY A 120 8.49 14.38 0.82
CA GLY A 120 8.39 14.42 -0.64
C GLY A 120 8.07 15.84 -1.14
N GLY A 121 8.85 16.31 -2.13
CA GLY A 121 8.64 17.62 -2.74
C GLY A 121 9.13 18.84 -1.95
N ILE A 122 9.83 18.65 -0.81
CA ILE A 122 10.46 19.75 -0.03
C ILE A 122 11.93 19.48 0.28
N PRO A 123 12.77 19.12 -0.72
CA PRO A 123 14.19 18.86 -0.48
C PRO A 123 14.95 20.09 0.02
N GLU A 124 14.41 21.29 -0.21
CA GLU A 124 14.99 22.55 0.23
C GLU A 124 15.13 22.65 1.76
N ALA A 125 14.28 21.95 2.52
CA ALA A 125 14.36 21.90 3.97
C ALA A 125 15.64 21.19 4.49
N TYR A 126 16.30 20.41 3.63
CA TYR A 126 17.54 19.68 3.91
C TYR A 126 18.78 20.29 3.27
N ASP A 127 18.63 21.42 2.56
CA ASP A 127 19.74 22.13 1.93
C ASP A 127 20.22 23.30 2.80
N GLU A 128 21.40 23.15 3.39
CA GLU A 128 22.06 24.19 4.20
C GLU A 128 22.29 25.51 3.43
N ARG A 129 22.31 25.46 2.09
CA ARG A 129 22.55 26.61 1.23
C ARG A 129 21.28 27.32 0.77
N ALA A 130 20.13 26.73 1.01
CA ALA A 130 18.83 27.31 0.66
C ALA A 130 18.49 28.46 1.62
N GLY A 131 18.92 29.68 1.29
CA GLY A 131 18.82 30.86 2.17
C GLY A 131 17.42 31.14 2.72
N SER A 132 16.35 30.86 1.95
CA SER A 132 14.98 31.02 2.38
C SER A 132 14.48 29.89 3.31
N TRP A 133 15.30 28.86 3.57
CA TRP A 133 14.97 27.67 4.39
C TRP A 133 15.89 27.48 5.60
N GLN A 134 16.74 28.47 5.92
CA GLN A 134 17.72 28.38 7.01
C GLN A 134 17.08 28.12 8.38
N THR A 135 15.94 28.74 8.65
CA THR A 135 15.18 28.54 9.89
C THR A 135 14.69 27.11 9.99
N GLU A 136 14.05 26.60 8.94
CA GLU A 136 13.48 25.27 8.88
C GLU A 136 14.57 24.18 8.93
N PHE A 137 15.69 24.40 8.26
CA PHE A 137 16.87 23.54 8.35
C PHE A 137 17.37 23.43 9.81
N GLY A 138 17.47 24.55 10.53
CA GLY A 138 17.83 24.56 11.95
C GLY A 138 16.82 23.84 12.83
N MET A 139 15.52 24.03 12.56
CA MET A 139 14.44 23.34 13.27
C MET A 139 14.53 21.82 13.12
N LEU A 140 14.74 21.30 11.90
CA LEU A 140 14.91 19.86 11.67
C LEU A 140 16.07 19.27 12.46
N LYS A 141 17.22 19.92 12.43
CA LYS A 141 18.40 19.47 13.19
C LYS A 141 18.20 19.49 14.71
N SER A 142 17.28 20.29 15.21
CA SER A 142 16.98 20.35 16.65
C SER A 142 16.03 19.28 17.13
N ILE A 143 15.17 18.72 16.24
CA ILE A 143 14.12 17.79 16.62
C ILE A 143 14.42 16.34 16.21
N LEU A 144 15.19 16.13 15.13
CA LEU A 144 15.53 14.82 14.60
C LEU A 144 16.87 14.33 15.13
N THR A 145 16.96 13.02 15.44
CA THR A 145 18.27 12.38 15.63
C THR A 145 19.04 12.34 14.32
N PRO A 146 20.36 12.11 14.31
CA PRO A 146 21.14 11.99 13.08
C PRO A 146 20.57 10.90 12.13
N GLU A 147 20.11 9.78 12.68
CA GLU A 147 19.53 8.65 11.94
C GLU A 147 18.18 9.03 11.32
N GLU A 148 17.27 9.65 12.12
CA GLU A 148 15.99 10.17 11.65
C GLU A 148 16.19 11.24 10.57
N TYR A 149 17.17 12.12 10.73
CA TYR A 149 17.50 13.15 9.76
C TYR A 149 17.96 12.54 8.43
N ALA A 150 18.83 11.52 8.49
CA ALA A 150 19.31 10.81 7.30
C ALA A 150 18.15 10.10 6.57
N SER A 151 17.32 9.34 7.30
CA SER A 151 16.14 8.66 6.76
C SER A 151 15.15 9.65 6.12
N ALA A 152 14.80 10.72 6.83
CA ALA A 152 13.91 11.75 6.34
C ALA A 152 14.44 12.45 5.06
N ARG A 153 15.75 12.69 4.99
CA ARG A 153 16.40 13.26 3.80
C ARG A 153 16.32 12.31 2.60
N GLU A 154 16.55 11.03 2.80
CA GLU A 154 16.44 10.02 1.74
C GLU A 154 15.00 9.92 1.23
N SER A 155 14.00 10.01 2.11
CA SER A 155 12.59 9.92 1.77
C SER A 155 12.07 11.10 0.93
N THR A 156 12.82 12.21 0.81
CA THR A 156 12.43 13.37 -0.03
C THR A 156 12.19 13.01 -1.50
N LEU A 157 12.75 11.89 -1.96
CA LEU A 157 12.64 11.41 -3.35
C LEU A 157 11.68 10.22 -3.52
N THR A 158 11.30 9.55 -2.44
CA THR A 158 10.63 8.24 -2.52
C THR A 158 9.33 8.13 -1.71
N ALA A 159 9.06 9.06 -0.80
CA ALA A 159 7.87 9.00 0.04
C ALA A 159 6.65 9.62 -0.67
N PHE A 160 5.74 8.76 -1.14
CA PHE A 160 4.53 9.14 -1.84
C PHE A 160 3.31 8.64 -1.08
N TYR A 161 2.48 9.56 -0.58
CA TYR A 161 1.20 9.18 0.02
C TYR A 161 0.17 8.92 -1.07
N THR A 162 -0.54 7.82 -0.91
CA THR A 162 -1.58 7.41 -1.85
C THR A 162 -2.80 8.33 -1.74
N PRO A 163 -3.29 8.90 -2.84
CA PRO A 163 -4.48 9.73 -2.83
C PRO A 163 -5.71 8.98 -2.30
N PRO A 164 -6.62 9.65 -1.58
CA PRO A 164 -7.85 9.05 -1.06
C PRO A 164 -8.70 8.37 -2.12
N THR A 165 -8.77 8.92 -3.33
CA THR A 165 -9.50 8.33 -4.48
C THR A 165 -8.98 6.95 -4.84
N VAL A 166 -7.66 6.75 -4.84
CA VAL A 166 -7.03 5.45 -5.13
C VAL A 166 -7.30 4.45 -4.01
N ILE A 167 -7.17 4.87 -2.74
CA ILE A 167 -7.47 4.02 -1.58
C ILE A 167 -8.92 3.54 -1.62
N ASN A 168 -9.86 4.47 -1.86
CA ASN A 168 -11.28 4.14 -1.97
C ASN A 168 -11.56 3.17 -3.13
N ALA A 169 -10.86 3.31 -4.26
CA ALA A 169 -10.97 2.38 -5.38
C ALA A 169 -10.52 0.98 -4.99
N VAL A 170 -9.37 0.85 -4.31
CA VAL A 170 -8.87 -0.44 -3.80
C VAL A 170 -9.90 -1.09 -2.87
N TYR A 171 -10.45 -0.36 -1.90
CA TYR A 171 -11.45 -0.92 -0.98
C TYR A 171 -12.78 -1.26 -1.67
N LYS A 172 -13.21 -0.50 -2.69
CA LYS A 172 -14.38 -0.87 -3.50
C LYS A 172 -14.17 -2.22 -4.19
N VAL A 173 -13.00 -2.44 -4.79
CA VAL A 173 -12.65 -3.73 -5.40
C VAL A 173 -12.66 -4.84 -4.37
N MET A 174 -12.00 -4.65 -3.21
CA MET A 174 -11.99 -5.64 -2.14
C MET A 174 -13.40 -6.03 -1.68
N LYS A 175 -14.30 -5.02 -1.56
CA LYS A 175 -15.70 -5.23 -1.21
C LYS A 175 -16.46 -6.03 -2.28
N GLN A 176 -16.23 -5.74 -3.57
CA GLN A 176 -16.83 -6.47 -4.69
C GLN A 176 -16.37 -7.92 -4.74
N LEU A 177 -15.09 -8.20 -4.40
CA LEU A 177 -14.55 -9.54 -4.25
C LEU A 177 -15.04 -10.26 -2.99
N GLY A 178 -15.97 -9.67 -2.25
CA GLY A 178 -16.61 -10.30 -1.09
C GLY A 178 -15.84 -10.15 0.22
N PHE A 179 -14.71 -9.44 0.25
CA PHE A 179 -13.99 -9.19 1.50
C PHE A 179 -14.83 -8.29 2.43
N ARG A 180 -14.96 -8.68 3.70
CA ARG A 180 -15.70 -7.93 4.73
C ARG A 180 -14.83 -7.66 5.95
N GLU A 181 -14.27 -8.68 6.53
CA GLU A 181 -13.44 -8.60 7.73
C GLU A 181 -12.38 -9.69 7.74
N GLY A 182 -11.30 -9.48 8.47
CA GLY A 182 -10.21 -10.45 8.60
C GLY A 182 -8.93 -9.81 9.09
N ASN A 183 -7.83 -10.53 8.93
CA ASN A 183 -6.49 -10.01 9.18
C ASN A 183 -5.98 -9.31 7.91
N ILE A 184 -5.77 -8.00 7.99
CA ILE A 184 -5.27 -7.19 6.87
C ILE A 184 -3.81 -6.83 7.14
N LEU A 185 -2.95 -7.03 6.14
CA LEU A 185 -1.56 -6.57 6.13
C LEU A 185 -1.39 -5.38 5.20
N GLU A 186 -0.76 -4.31 5.71
CA GLU A 186 -0.20 -3.21 4.92
C GLU A 186 1.32 -3.23 5.06
N PRO A 187 2.08 -3.76 4.07
CA PRO A 187 3.50 -4.07 4.24
C PRO A 187 4.44 -2.85 4.16
N SER A 188 3.92 -1.68 3.82
CA SER A 188 4.63 -0.38 3.80
C SER A 188 3.62 0.73 4.07
N CYS A 189 3.20 0.85 5.33
CA CYS A 189 1.99 1.60 5.65
C CYS A 189 2.19 3.13 5.72
N GLY A 190 3.42 3.64 5.74
CA GLY A 190 3.65 5.05 5.99
C GLY A 190 3.00 5.49 7.30
N ILE A 191 2.22 6.56 7.27
CA ILE A 191 1.42 6.96 8.43
C ILE A 191 0.06 6.26 8.49
N GLY A 192 -0.23 5.25 7.63
CA GLY A 192 -1.41 4.41 7.70
C GLY A 192 -2.65 4.98 7.00
N HIS A 193 -2.50 5.59 5.82
CA HIS A 193 -3.66 6.13 5.10
C HIS A 193 -4.69 5.04 4.74
N PHE A 194 -4.25 3.84 4.33
CA PHE A 194 -5.17 2.72 4.11
C PHE A 194 -5.88 2.32 5.39
N ILE A 195 -5.21 2.34 6.53
CA ILE A 195 -5.81 2.03 7.84
C ILE A 195 -6.88 3.06 8.20
N GLY A 196 -6.57 4.34 8.05
CA GLY A 196 -7.47 5.44 8.41
C GLY A 196 -8.67 5.62 7.47
N MET A 197 -8.61 5.02 6.29
CA MET A 197 -9.69 5.05 5.28
C MET A 197 -10.43 3.71 5.15
N LEU A 198 -10.26 2.81 6.13
CA LEU A 198 -10.92 1.52 6.13
C LEU A 198 -12.46 1.72 6.13
N PRO A 199 -13.19 1.12 5.16
CA PRO A 199 -14.64 1.22 5.11
C PRO A 199 -15.32 0.66 6.36
N GLU A 200 -16.52 1.17 6.68
CA GLU A 200 -17.28 0.76 7.87
C GLU A 200 -17.46 -0.75 7.96
N GLU A 201 -17.73 -1.40 6.82
CA GLU A 201 -17.95 -2.85 6.73
C GLU A 201 -16.69 -3.68 7.03
N MET A 202 -15.52 -3.02 7.06
CA MET A 202 -14.22 -3.67 7.31
C MET A 202 -13.60 -3.27 8.66
N LYS A 203 -14.24 -2.40 9.45
CA LYS A 203 -13.68 -1.83 10.69
C LYS A 203 -13.42 -2.84 11.81
N GLU A 204 -14.07 -4.01 11.76
CA GLU A 204 -13.82 -5.12 12.70
C GLU A 204 -12.55 -5.93 12.33
N SER A 205 -11.91 -5.62 11.21
CA SER A 205 -10.68 -6.26 10.79
C SER A 205 -9.52 -5.96 11.74
N LYS A 206 -8.61 -6.93 11.88
CA LYS A 206 -7.35 -6.75 12.59
C LYS A 206 -6.28 -6.27 11.61
N ILE A 207 -5.73 -5.09 11.87
CA ILE A 207 -4.76 -4.44 10.98
C ILE A 207 -3.36 -4.64 11.48
N TYR A 208 -2.48 -5.03 10.56
CA TYR A 208 -1.05 -5.19 10.76
C TYR A 208 -0.32 -4.30 9.74
N GLY A 209 0.36 -3.27 10.23
CA GLY A 209 1.18 -2.39 9.41
C GLY A 209 2.66 -2.69 9.60
N VAL A 210 3.44 -2.45 8.56
CA VAL A 210 4.91 -2.44 8.62
C VAL A 210 5.39 -1.15 7.98
N GLU A 211 6.30 -0.45 8.65
CA GLU A 211 6.90 0.78 8.12
C GLU A 211 8.35 0.89 8.58
N LEU A 212 9.23 1.13 7.61
CA LEU A 212 10.68 1.25 7.85
C LEU A 212 11.04 2.57 8.53
N ASP A 213 10.43 3.68 8.07
CA ASP A 213 10.69 5.00 8.64
C ASP A 213 10.07 5.12 10.05
N THR A 214 10.92 5.28 11.05
CA THR A 214 10.53 5.26 12.46
C THR A 214 9.60 6.42 12.84
N ILE A 215 9.67 7.56 12.14
CA ILE A 215 8.79 8.71 12.36
C ILE A 215 7.40 8.38 11.83
N SER A 216 7.30 7.95 10.57
CA SER A 216 6.04 7.55 9.96
C SER A 216 5.38 6.40 10.73
N ALA A 217 6.14 5.38 11.09
CA ALA A 217 5.65 4.26 11.90
C ALA A 217 5.14 4.73 13.26
N GLY A 218 5.89 5.60 13.95
CA GLY A 218 5.49 6.16 15.24
C GLY A 218 4.22 6.99 15.15
N ILE A 219 4.06 7.79 14.10
CA ILE A 219 2.82 8.54 13.84
C ILE A 219 1.65 7.57 13.59
N ALA A 220 1.85 6.55 12.77
CA ALA A 220 0.82 5.54 12.52
C ALA A 220 0.39 4.79 13.80
N GLN A 221 1.35 4.44 14.67
CA GLN A 221 1.07 3.82 15.97
C GLN A 221 0.22 4.73 16.87
N GLN A 222 0.43 6.04 16.81
CA GLN A 222 -0.33 7.01 17.59
C GLN A 222 -1.73 7.29 16.99
N LEU A 223 -1.86 7.24 15.66
CA LEU A 223 -3.13 7.43 14.97
C LEU A 223 -4.05 6.19 15.09
N TYR A 224 -3.48 5.00 14.98
CA TYR A 224 -4.23 3.74 14.91
C TYR A 224 -3.88 2.83 16.07
N GLN A 225 -4.16 3.27 17.28
CA GLN A 225 -3.77 2.64 18.55
C GLN A 225 -4.29 1.20 18.73
N LYS A 226 -5.30 0.80 17.96
CA LYS A 226 -5.84 -0.57 17.96
C LYS A 226 -5.15 -1.50 16.95
N SER A 227 -4.31 -0.95 16.07
CA SER A 227 -3.59 -1.71 15.05
C SER A 227 -2.22 -2.16 15.55
N SER A 228 -1.69 -3.23 14.96
CA SER A 228 -0.35 -3.74 15.24
C SER A 228 0.61 -3.22 14.18
N ILE A 229 1.41 -2.19 14.49
CA ILE A 229 2.30 -1.53 13.54
C ILE A 229 3.76 -1.72 13.95
N ALA A 230 4.53 -2.37 13.07
CA ALA A 230 5.96 -2.62 13.25
C ALA A 230 6.79 -1.47 12.65
N ALA A 231 7.62 -0.84 13.47
CA ALA A 231 8.60 0.17 13.04
C ALA A 231 9.92 -0.51 12.63
N GLN A 232 9.92 -1.22 11.51
CA GLN A 232 11.08 -1.98 10.99
C GLN A 232 10.90 -2.32 9.51
N GLY A 233 11.97 -2.78 8.85
CA GLY A 233 11.90 -3.26 7.48
C GLY A 233 11.00 -4.50 7.34
N PHE A 234 10.32 -4.63 6.21
CA PHE A 234 9.46 -5.79 5.95
C PHE A 234 10.27 -7.10 5.96
N GLU A 235 11.53 -7.05 5.52
CA GLU A 235 12.48 -8.17 5.56
C GLU A 235 12.79 -8.68 6.97
N GLU A 236 12.75 -7.80 7.95
CA GLU A 236 13.05 -8.10 9.36
C GLU A 236 11.83 -8.65 10.11
N THR A 237 10.63 -8.54 9.52
CA THR A 237 9.40 -9.00 10.18
C THR A 237 9.31 -10.52 10.23
N ASN A 238 8.90 -11.05 11.39
CA ASN A 238 8.58 -12.47 11.58
C ASN A 238 7.07 -12.69 11.57
N LEU A 239 6.40 -12.15 10.54
CA LEU A 239 4.97 -12.39 10.33
C LEU A 239 4.73 -13.82 9.83
N PRO A 240 3.66 -14.50 10.29
CA PRO A 240 3.38 -15.86 9.89
C PRO A 240 2.97 -15.97 8.42
N ASP A 241 3.35 -17.07 7.78
CA ASP A 241 2.88 -17.41 6.43
C ASP A 241 1.40 -17.83 6.47
N SER A 242 0.68 -17.62 5.38
CA SER A 242 -0.72 -18.03 5.21
C SER A 242 -1.65 -17.57 6.34
N PHE A 243 -1.43 -16.36 6.86
CA PHE A 243 -2.16 -15.82 7.99
C PHE A 243 -3.15 -14.71 7.62
N PHE A 244 -2.79 -13.85 6.65
CA PHE A 244 -3.58 -12.68 6.30
C PHE A 244 -4.70 -13.03 5.32
N ASP A 245 -5.87 -12.47 5.55
CA ASP A 245 -7.03 -12.58 4.66
C ASP A 245 -6.92 -11.61 3.49
N ALA A 246 -6.32 -10.46 3.73
CA ALA A 246 -6.08 -9.43 2.73
C ALA A 246 -4.70 -8.79 2.89
N VAL A 247 -4.14 -8.33 1.76
CA VAL A 247 -2.97 -7.45 1.71
C VAL A 247 -3.33 -6.25 0.85
N VAL A 248 -3.15 -5.05 1.38
CA VAL A 248 -3.41 -3.79 0.68
C VAL A 248 -2.25 -2.83 0.89
N GLY A 249 -2.07 -1.87 0.00
CA GLY A 249 -1.07 -0.83 0.19
C GLY A 249 -0.41 -0.36 -1.09
N ASN A 250 0.53 0.56 -0.93
CA ASN A 250 1.40 1.07 -1.98
C ASN A 250 2.83 0.68 -1.62
N VAL A 251 3.41 -0.26 -2.38
CA VAL A 251 4.77 -0.77 -2.09
C VAL A 251 5.84 0.25 -2.48
N PRO A 252 7.01 0.26 -1.84
CA PRO A 252 8.10 1.15 -2.24
C PRO A 252 8.61 0.80 -3.64
N PHE A 253 8.96 1.83 -4.42
CA PHE A 253 9.51 1.68 -5.77
C PHE A 253 11.00 1.97 -5.77
N GLY A 254 11.77 1.23 -6.56
CA GLY A 254 13.20 1.48 -6.71
C GLY A 254 13.94 0.37 -7.46
N ASP A 255 15.11 0.73 -7.97
CA ASP A 255 16.01 -0.17 -8.71
C ASP A 255 17.04 -0.82 -7.78
N PHE A 256 16.67 -1.07 -6.54
CA PHE A 256 17.50 -1.76 -5.55
C PHE A 256 16.80 -3.00 -5.01
N LYS A 257 17.56 -3.83 -4.31
CA LYS A 257 17.11 -5.10 -3.75
C LYS A 257 17.14 -5.02 -2.23
N VAL A 258 16.23 -5.77 -1.62
CA VAL A 258 16.19 -5.94 -0.17
C VAL A 258 16.84 -7.30 0.17
N PRO A 259 17.80 -7.36 1.09
CA PRO A 259 18.42 -8.62 1.51
C PRO A 259 17.44 -9.43 2.37
N ASP A 260 16.92 -10.51 1.82
CA ASP A 260 16.11 -11.49 2.54
C ASP A 260 16.47 -12.88 2.03
N LYS A 261 17.10 -13.70 2.85
CA LYS A 261 17.64 -15.02 2.50
C LYS A 261 16.65 -15.93 1.77
N ARG A 262 15.36 -15.78 2.07
CA ARG A 262 14.31 -16.59 1.44
C ARG A 262 14.08 -16.21 -0.02
N TYR A 263 14.33 -14.94 -0.40
CA TYR A 263 14.03 -14.39 -1.73
C TYR A 263 15.28 -13.99 -2.52
N ASP A 264 16.47 -13.98 -1.92
CA ASP A 264 17.73 -13.53 -2.54
C ASP A 264 18.06 -14.25 -3.86
N THR A 265 17.69 -15.53 -3.98
CA THR A 265 17.91 -16.31 -5.20
C THR A 265 17.14 -15.78 -6.41
N HIS A 266 16.00 -15.10 -6.19
CA HIS A 266 15.17 -14.52 -7.24
C HIS A 266 15.70 -13.18 -7.74
N LYS A 267 16.53 -12.49 -6.96
CA LYS A 267 17.12 -11.18 -7.29
C LYS A 267 16.05 -10.10 -7.59
N PHE A 268 14.89 -10.19 -6.97
CA PHE A 268 13.80 -9.25 -7.16
C PHE A 268 14.20 -7.82 -6.77
N LEU A 269 13.69 -6.84 -7.52
CA LEU A 269 13.71 -5.44 -7.09
C LEU A 269 12.75 -5.26 -5.90
N ILE A 270 12.90 -4.17 -5.16
CA ILE A 270 12.14 -3.94 -3.92
C ILE A 270 10.63 -4.12 -4.12
N HIS A 271 10.03 -3.52 -5.14
CA HIS A 271 8.60 -3.64 -5.40
C HIS A 271 8.18 -5.09 -5.69
N ASP A 272 8.98 -5.86 -6.43
CA ASP A 272 8.72 -7.27 -6.73
C ASP A 272 8.89 -8.17 -5.50
N TYR A 273 9.87 -7.86 -4.65
CA TYR A 273 10.09 -8.53 -3.37
C TYR A 273 8.86 -8.40 -2.46
N PHE A 274 8.26 -7.20 -2.40
CA PHE A 274 7.06 -6.98 -1.61
C PHE A 274 5.89 -7.85 -2.07
N PHE A 275 5.71 -8.07 -3.37
CA PHE A 275 4.73 -9.03 -3.88
C PHE A 275 5.04 -10.47 -3.45
N ALA A 276 6.28 -10.90 -3.63
CA ALA A 276 6.68 -12.27 -3.32
C ALA A 276 6.47 -12.60 -1.83
N LYS A 277 6.92 -11.72 -0.93
CA LYS A 277 6.77 -11.91 0.52
C LYS A 277 5.31 -11.78 0.95
N SER A 278 4.57 -10.82 0.43
CA SER A 278 3.13 -10.65 0.74
C SER A 278 2.31 -11.86 0.31
N LEU A 279 2.61 -12.48 -0.84
CA LEU A 279 1.96 -13.71 -1.26
C LEU A 279 2.19 -14.86 -0.27
N ASP A 280 3.39 -14.97 0.30
CA ASP A 280 3.64 -16.00 1.32
C ASP A 280 2.85 -15.74 2.60
N LYS A 281 2.67 -14.45 2.97
CA LYS A 281 1.91 -14.06 4.17
C LYS A 281 0.40 -14.20 3.98
N LEU A 282 -0.08 -14.03 2.75
CA LEU A 282 -1.48 -14.17 2.38
C LEU A 282 -1.90 -15.66 2.47
N ARG A 283 -3.09 -15.93 3.02
CA ARG A 283 -3.64 -17.29 3.06
C ARG A 283 -4.15 -17.74 1.68
N PRO A 284 -4.28 -19.02 1.41
CA PRO A 284 -4.99 -19.51 0.22
C PRO A 284 -6.40 -18.89 0.12
N GLY A 285 -6.79 -18.45 -1.07
CA GLY A 285 -8.05 -17.72 -1.30
C GLY A 285 -8.08 -16.27 -0.79
N GLY A 286 -7.05 -15.83 -0.07
CA GLY A 286 -6.91 -14.44 0.35
C GLY A 286 -6.65 -13.52 -0.83
N VAL A 287 -7.01 -12.24 -0.70
CA VAL A 287 -6.95 -11.24 -1.77
C VAL A 287 -5.88 -10.20 -1.49
N MET A 288 -5.14 -9.83 -2.53
CA MET A 288 -4.13 -8.78 -2.49
C MET A 288 -4.49 -7.70 -3.50
N ALA A 289 -4.42 -6.43 -3.07
CA ALA A 289 -4.52 -5.28 -3.95
C ALA A 289 -3.38 -4.31 -3.62
N LEU A 290 -2.31 -4.36 -4.39
CA LEU A 290 -1.11 -3.54 -4.19
C LEU A 290 -0.86 -2.61 -5.37
N ILE A 291 -0.45 -1.39 -5.03
CA ILE A 291 0.03 -0.40 -5.98
C ILE A 291 1.54 -0.61 -6.14
N THR A 292 1.99 -0.66 -7.39
CA THR A 292 3.39 -0.90 -7.75
C THR A 292 3.83 -0.04 -8.92
N SER A 293 5.13 -0.01 -9.19
CA SER A 293 5.68 0.54 -10.43
C SER A 293 5.19 -0.25 -11.65
N LYS A 294 4.92 0.45 -12.76
CA LYS A 294 4.65 -0.21 -14.06
C LYS A 294 5.71 -1.27 -14.42
N GLY A 295 6.92 -1.14 -13.89
CA GLY A 295 8.00 -2.09 -14.12
C GLY A 295 7.69 -3.52 -13.69
N THR A 296 6.80 -3.75 -12.72
CA THR A 296 6.35 -5.10 -12.37
C THR A 296 5.67 -5.79 -13.55
N MET A 297 4.81 -5.06 -14.27
CA MET A 297 4.07 -5.58 -15.42
C MET A 297 4.86 -5.50 -16.73
N ASP A 298 5.59 -4.41 -16.99
CA ASP A 298 6.14 -4.08 -18.31
C ASP A 298 7.63 -4.45 -18.52
N LYS A 299 8.37 -4.86 -17.49
CA LYS A 299 9.78 -5.21 -17.71
C LYS A 299 9.93 -6.43 -18.62
N GLU A 300 10.97 -6.45 -19.46
CA GLU A 300 11.27 -7.58 -20.37
C GLU A 300 11.43 -8.90 -19.61
N ASN A 301 12.12 -8.88 -18.48
CA ASN A 301 12.30 -10.07 -17.65
C ASN A 301 10.97 -10.42 -16.95
N SER A 302 10.36 -11.52 -17.39
CA SER A 302 9.08 -12.03 -16.87
C SER A 302 9.17 -12.80 -15.54
N ALA A 303 10.34 -12.94 -14.94
CA ALA A 303 10.55 -13.83 -13.79
C ALA A 303 9.60 -13.54 -12.61
N VAL A 304 9.37 -12.26 -12.28
CA VAL A 304 8.45 -11.91 -11.20
C VAL A 304 6.99 -12.21 -11.57
N ARG A 305 6.58 -11.92 -12.81
CA ARG A 305 5.22 -12.21 -13.27
C ARG A 305 4.95 -13.71 -13.25
N LYS A 306 5.90 -14.51 -13.72
CA LYS A 306 5.83 -15.96 -13.64
C LYS A 306 5.76 -16.45 -12.19
N TYR A 307 6.58 -15.89 -11.30
CA TYR A 307 6.54 -16.21 -9.87
C TYR A 307 5.17 -15.95 -9.26
N ILE A 308 4.56 -14.80 -9.58
CA ILE A 308 3.23 -14.40 -9.11
C ILE A 308 2.17 -15.34 -9.71
N ALA A 309 2.17 -15.55 -11.04
CA ALA A 309 1.18 -16.36 -11.74
C ALA A 309 1.12 -17.82 -11.25
N GLN A 310 2.25 -18.38 -10.84
CA GLN A 310 2.31 -19.71 -10.27
C GLN A 310 1.65 -19.79 -8.87
N ARG A 311 1.49 -18.68 -8.16
CA ARG A 311 1.02 -18.60 -6.77
C ARG A 311 -0.32 -17.91 -6.59
N ALA A 312 -0.74 -17.11 -7.57
CA ALA A 312 -1.96 -16.34 -7.51
C ALA A 312 -2.60 -16.18 -8.89
N ASP A 313 -3.90 -15.98 -8.89
CA ASP A 313 -4.66 -15.54 -10.06
C ASP A 313 -4.61 -14.02 -10.14
N LEU A 314 -4.38 -13.48 -11.34
CA LEU A 314 -4.57 -12.06 -11.60
C LEU A 314 -6.06 -11.83 -11.85
N LEU A 315 -6.74 -11.20 -10.87
CA LEU A 315 -8.15 -10.84 -11.00
C LEU A 315 -8.34 -9.56 -11.81
N GLY A 316 -7.31 -8.71 -11.86
CA GLY A 316 -7.30 -7.49 -12.64
C GLY A 316 -6.06 -6.65 -12.39
N ALA A 317 -5.78 -5.72 -13.30
CA ALA A 317 -4.77 -4.70 -13.14
C ALA A 317 -5.29 -3.36 -13.68
N ILE A 318 -4.95 -2.26 -13.01
CA ILE A 318 -5.35 -0.91 -13.40
C ILE A 318 -4.09 -0.07 -13.51
N ARG A 319 -3.83 0.51 -14.68
CA ARG A 319 -2.75 1.47 -14.88
C ARG A 319 -3.24 2.87 -14.54
N LEU A 320 -2.60 3.47 -13.54
CA LEU A 320 -2.93 4.80 -13.07
C LEU A 320 -2.31 5.89 -13.97
N PRO A 321 -2.94 7.07 -14.06
CA PRO A 321 -2.35 8.23 -14.72
C PRO A 321 -0.99 8.58 -14.13
N ASN A 322 -0.06 9.06 -14.97
CA ASN A 322 1.30 9.43 -14.54
C ASN A 322 1.33 10.57 -13.51
N ASN A 323 0.26 11.35 -13.42
CA ASN A 323 0.12 12.47 -12.48
C ASN A 323 -0.59 12.10 -11.17
N THR A 324 -0.98 10.84 -10.97
CA THR A 324 -1.73 10.38 -9.78
C THR A 324 -1.03 10.77 -8.48
N PHE A 325 0.30 10.72 -8.43
CA PHE A 325 1.10 11.05 -7.25
C PHE A 325 1.76 12.44 -7.33
N LYS A 326 1.50 13.23 -8.38
CA LYS A 326 2.17 14.51 -8.63
C LYS A 326 1.95 15.55 -7.54
N GLY A 327 0.75 15.63 -6.99
CA GLY A 327 0.42 16.58 -5.91
C GLY A 327 1.22 16.37 -4.64
N ASN A 328 1.62 15.13 -4.37
CA ASN A 328 2.33 14.75 -3.14
C ASN A 328 3.83 14.62 -3.31
N ALA A 329 4.34 14.43 -4.53
CA ALA A 329 5.71 13.99 -4.77
C ALA A 329 6.50 14.85 -5.79
N GLY A 330 5.81 15.62 -6.62
CA GLY A 330 6.47 16.38 -7.70
C GLY A 330 7.10 15.53 -8.81
N THR A 331 6.91 14.21 -8.78
CA THR A 331 7.39 13.26 -9.81
C THR A 331 6.23 12.63 -10.57
N GLU A 332 6.44 12.43 -11.86
CA GLU A 332 5.54 11.69 -12.73
C GLU A 332 6.00 10.23 -12.76
N ALA A 333 5.21 9.33 -12.16
CA ALA A 333 5.49 7.90 -12.17
C ALA A 333 4.24 7.13 -12.57
N VAL A 334 4.34 6.34 -13.62
CA VAL A 334 3.28 5.41 -14.01
C VAL A 334 3.30 4.24 -13.03
N SER A 335 2.15 3.99 -12.44
CA SER A 335 1.95 2.93 -11.44
C SER A 335 0.77 2.07 -11.84
N ASP A 336 0.81 0.82 -11.41
CA ASP A 336 -0.25 -0.16 -11.62
C ASP A 336 -0.82 -0.61 -10.27
N ILE A 337 -2.13 -0.81 -10.20
CA ILE A 337 -2.77 -1.55 -9.11
C ILE A 337 -2.93 -2.98 -9.62
N LEU A 338 -2.35 -3.95 -8.90
CA LEU A 338 -2.53 -5.37 -9.19
C LEU A 338 -3.46 -5.99 -8.16
N ILE A 339 -4.49 -6.68 -8.64
CA ILE A 339 -5.48 -7.37 -7.83
C ILE A 339 -5.29 -8.86 -8.04
N LEU A 340 -4.92 -9.57 -6.97
CA LEU A 340 -4.51 -10.96 -7.02
C LEU A 340 -5.28 -11.78 -5.98
N GLN A 341 -5.61 -13.03 -6.31
CA GLN A 341 -6.11 -14.01 -5.35
C GLN A 341 -5.12 -15.15 -5.20
N LYS A 342 -4.70 -15.44 -3.98
CA LYS A 342 -3.72 -16.50 -3.71
C LYS A 342 -4.33 -17.88 -3.95
N ARG A 343 -3.61 -18.71 -4.74
CA ARG A 343 -3.95 -20.11 -4.97
C ARG A 343 -3.70 -20.95 -3.71
N ASP A 344 -4.34 -22.11 -3.64
CA ASP A 344 -4.13 -23.10 -2.59
C ASP A 344 -2.78 -23.82 -2.70
N ARG A 345 -2.20 -23.85 -3.90
CA ARG A 345 -0.92 -24.49 -4.21
C ARG A 345 -0.19 -23.75 -5.32
N ILE A 346 1.11 -24.03 -5.46
CA ILE A 346 1.91 -23.56 -6.60
C ILE A 346 1.54 -24.41 -7.82
N VAL A 347 1.23 -23.74 -8.93
CA VAL A 347 0.88 -24.38 -10.21
C VAL A 347 1.89 -23.96 -11.26
N ASP A 348 2.38 -24.90 -12.06
CA ASP A 348 3.30 -24.59 -13.16
C ASP A 348 2.51 -24.14 -14.41
N ILE A 349 2.11 -22.87 -14.37
CA ILE A 349 1.37 -22.20 -15.45
C ILE A 349 2.06 -20.90 -15.83
N GLU A 350 1.81 -20.48 -17.06
CA GLU A 350 2.32 -19.22 -17.62
C GLU A 350 1.22 -18.57 -18.47
N PRO A 351 0.21 -17.94 -17.85
CA PRO A 351 -0.85 -17.25 -18.55
C PRO A 351 -0.31 -16.05 -19.37
N ASP A 352 -1.07 -15.58 -20.34
CA ASP A 352 -0.62 -14.58 -21.30
C ASP A 352 -0.11 -13.29 -20.67
N TRP A 353 -0.70 -12.85 -19.57
CA TRP A 353 -0.25 -11.65 -18.86
C TRP A 353 1.17 -11.75 -18.26
N VAL A 354 1.78 -12.92 -18.25
CA VAL A 354 3.21 -13.08 -17.90
C VAL A 354 4.10 -12.47 -18.97
N GLN A 355 3.64 -12.44 -20.22
CA GLN A 355 4.36 -11.94 -21.38
C GLN A 355 4.05 -10.49 -21.69
N LEU A 356 4.85 -9.89 -22.57
CA LEU A 356 4.60 -8.59 -23.15
C LEU A 356 3.90 -8.76 -24.50
N GLY A 357 3.08 -7.80 -24.83
CA GLY A 357 2.45 -7.65 -26.14
C GLY A 357 2.70 -6.26 -26.72
N THR A 358 2.22 -6.03 -27.93
CA THR A 358 2.31 -4.73 -28.60
C THR A 358 0.91 -4.25 -28.94
N ASP A 359 0.60 -3.02 -28.56
CA ASP A 359 -0.69 -2.40 -28.90
C ASP A 359 -0.79 -2.03 -30.40
N GLU A 360 -1.94 -1.50 -30.82
CA GLU A 360 -2.20 -1.06 -32.19
C GLU A 360 -1.28 0.06 -32.68
N ASN A 361 -0.65 0.79 -31.75
CA ASN A 361 0.30 1.89 -32.02
C ASN A 361 1.74 1.43 -32.01
N GLY A 362 2.02 0.14 -31.80
CA GLY A 362 3.36 -0.42 -31.73
C GLY A 362 4.04 -0.22 -30.37
N ILE A 363 3.30 0.12 -29.29
CA ILE A 363 3.84 0.31 -27.95
C ILE A 363 3.93 -1.04 -27.25
N LEU A 364 5.14 -1.38 -26.80
CA LEU A 364 5.40 -2.60 -26.00
C LEU A 364 4.92 -2.38 -24.55
N MET A 365 4.05 -3.24 -24.09
CA MET A 365 3.55 -3.26 -22.72
C MET A 365 3.11 -4.67 -22.31
N ASN A 366 2.63 -4.85 -21.08
CA ASN A 366 2.10 -6.14 -20.67
C ASN A 366 0.90 -6.55 -21.52
N SER A 367 0.82 -7.83 -21.91
CA SER A 367 -0.27 -8.35 -22.75
C SER A 367 -1.65 -8.12 -22.12
N TYR A 368 -1.77 -8.15 -20.77
CA TYR A 368 -3.01 -7.80 -20.09
C TYR A 368 -3.55 -6.42 -20.51
N PHE A 369 -2.68 -5.41 -20.54
CA PHE A 369 -3.10 -4.05 -20.95
C PHE A 369 -3.32 -3.90 -22.45
N VAL A 370 -2.70 -4.75 -23.27
CA VAL A 370 -3.00 -4.82 -24.70
C VAL A 370 -4.42 -5.37 -24.93
N GLU A 371 -4.80 -6.37 -24.15
CA GLU A 371 -6.13 -7.02 -24.21
C GLU A 371 -7.21 -6.18 -23.52
N HIS A 372 -6.83 -5.41 -22.49
CA HIS A 372 -7.72 -4.59 -21.67
C HIS A 372 -7.30 -3.11 -21.67
N PRO A 373 -7.37 -2.43 -22.85
CA PRO A 373 -6.96 -1.02 -22.95
C PRO A 373 -7.80 -0.09 -22.07
N GLU A 374 -9.03 -0.46 -21.73
CA GLU A 374 -9.92 0.26 -20.81
C GLU A 374 -9.36 0.33 -19.39
N MET A 375 -8.42 -0.54 -19.02
CA MET A 375 -7.74 -0.53 -17.71
C MET A 375 -6.55 0.44 -17.65
N ILE A 376 -6.29 1.17 -18.73
CA ILE A 376 -5.27 2.22 -18.79
C ILE A 376 -5.96 3.57 -18.63
N LEU A 377 -5.73 4.25 -17.51
CA LEU A 377 -6.42 5.51 -17.19
C LEU A 377 -5.63 6.78 -17.58
N GLY A 378 -4.46 6.66 -18.19
CA GLY A 378 -3.70 7.82 -18.67
C GLY A 378 -2.29 7.54 -19.11
#